data_b53f80d8b684e40a86c2cef1d287bb5f
#
_entry.id   b53f80d8b684e40a86c2cef1d287bb5f
#
_cell.length_a   1.000
_cell.length_b   1.000
_cell.length_c   1.000
_cell.angle_alpha   90.00
_cell.angle_beta   90.00
_cell.angle_gamma   90.00
#
_symmetry.space_group_name_H-M   'P 1'
#
loop_
_entity.id
_entity.type
_entity.pdbx_description
1 polymer ?
#
loop_
_entity_poly.entity_id
_entity_poly.type
_entity_poly.pdbx_seq_one_letter_code
_entity_poly.pdbx_strand_id
1 'polypeptide(L)'
;MSSRAEFDHYAHNYGELLRGKLRDGFARDNSFYHARKWMLIADFLRSHDFWRSDLTWLDVGCGKGELLSYGRSHFGRVVGCDLSREMIRDTDGIEVHLQRSPTVLPFENESFDFVTAVCVYHHVDEPDRIPLTREIERVLRRDGIFCMIEHNPFNPVTRLIVNRCPVDVDAHLLMARSARRYARSVGLKHLETQYFLYLP
;
A
#
# COMPACT_ATOMS: atom_id res chain seq x y z
N MET A 1 13.24 -13.80 -6.67
CA MET A 1 12.21 -14.73 -7.26
C MET A 1 11.20 -15.23 -6.21
N SER A 2 11.21 -14.70 -4.99
CA SER A 2 10.42 -15.19 -3.84
C SER A 2 8.97 -14.68 -3.77
N SER A 3 8.67 -13.45 -4.14
CA SER A 3 7.46 -12.76 -3.71
C SER A 3 6.11 -13.24 -4.27
N ARG A 4 6.04 -13.75 -5.49
CA ARG A 4 4.77 -14.09 -6.14
C ARG A 4 4.15 -15.41 -5.63
N ALA A 5 4.96 -16.43 -5.42
CA ALA A 5 4.50 -17.74 -4.94
C ALA A 5 4.13 -17.72 -3.45
N GLU A 6 4.73 -16.81 -2.70
CA GLU A 6 4.60 -16.72 -1.24
C GLU A 6 3.22 -16.15 -0.84
N PHE A 7 2.78 -15.04 -1.44
CA PHE A 7 1.46 -14.46 -1.15
C PHE A 7 0.29 -15.30 -1.65
N ASP A 8 0.45 -16.09 -2.72
CA ASP A 8 -0.56 -17.06 -3.15
C ASP A 8 -0.79 -18.13 -2.06
N HIS A 9 0.25 -18.54 -1.33
CA HIS A 9 0.11 -19.47 -0.20
C HIS A 9 -0.62 -18.88 1.00
N TYR A 10 -0.46 -17.57 1.24
CA TYR A 10 -1.08 -16.90 2.39
C TYR A 10 -2.53 -16.49 2.14
N ALA A 11 -2.99 -16.40 0.89
CA ALA A 11 -4.29 -15.82 0.53
C ALA A 11 -5.48 -16.45 1.25
N HIS A 12 -5.46 -17.78 1.46
CA HIS A 12 -6.58 -18.51 2.10
C HIS A 12 -6.74 -18.20 3.59
N ASN A 13 -5.65 -17.95 4.31
CA ASN A 13 -5.65 -17.70 5.75
C ASN A 13 -4.97 -16.38 6.13
N TYR A 14 -4.85 -15.46 5.17
CA TYR A 14 -4.15 -14.19 5.33
C TYR A 14 -4.60 -13.41 6.58
N GLY A 15 -5.91 -13.31 6.80
CA GLY A 15 -6.47 -12.66 7.98
C GLY A 15 -6.09 -13.34 9.30
N GLU A 16 -5.91 -14.66 9.31
CA GLU A 16 -5.48 -15.42 10.49
C GLU A 16 -3.98 -15.26 10.73
N LEU A 17 -3.16 -15.29 9.68
CA LEU A 17 -1.71 -15.10 9.76
C LEU A 17 -1.33 -13.72 10.28
N LEU A 18 -2.15 -12.72 10.00
CA LEU A 18 -1.98 -11.37 10.54
C LEU A 18 -2.40 -11.26 12.01
N ARG A 19 -3.05 -12.27 12.61
CA ARG A 19 -3.40 -12.29 14.04
C ARG A 19 -2.20 -12.63 14.90
N GLY A 20 -2.15 -12.04 16.08
CA GLY A 20 -1.12 -12.35 17.08
C GLY A 20 -1.44 -11.69 18.40
N LYS A 21 -1.07 -12.33 19.54
CA LYS A 21 -1.41 -11.86 20.90
C LYS A 21 -1.10 -10.37 21.14
N LEU A 22 -0.03 -9.85 20.54
CA LEU A 22 0.31 -8.42 20.63
C LEU A 22 -0.63 -7.57 19.79
N ARG A 23 -0.87 -7.95 18.54
CA ARG A 23 -1.73 -7.23 17.61
C ARG A 23 -3.19 -7.26 18.05
N ASP A 24 -3.67 -8.42 18.47
CA ASP A 24 -5.05 -8.62 18.95
C ASP A 24 -5.34 -7.88 20.27
N GLY A 25 -4.30 -7.54 21.04
CA GLY A 25 -4.40 -6.68 22.21
C GLY A 25 -4.75 -5.23 21.89
N PHE A 26 -4.48 -4.78 20.64
CA PHE A 26 -4.74 -3.40 20.18
C PHE A 26 -5.93 -3.31 19.23
N ALA A 27 -6.14 -4.33 18.39
CA ALA A 27 -7.29 -4.39 17.50
C ALA A 27 -7.67 -5.86 17.24
N ARG A 28 -8.95 -6.18 17.42
CA ARG A 28 -9.47 -7.56 17.28
C ARG A 28 -9.52 -8.04 15.82
N ASP A 29 -9.50 -7.13 14.85
CA ASP A 29 -9.48 -7.47 13.43
C ASP A 29 -8.67 -6.45 12.61
N ASN A 30 -8.41 -6.79 11.35
CA ASN A 30 -7.66 -5.95 10.42
C ASN A 30 -8.44 -4.69 9.98
N SER A 31 -9.76 -4.69 10.12
CA SER A 31 -10.60 -3.58 9.68
C SER A 31 -10.22 -2.27 10.37
N PHE A 32 -9.86 -2.34 11.66
CA PHE A 32 -9.36 -1.19 12.42
C PHE A 32 -8.16 -0.52 11.73
N TYR A 33 -7.18 -1.31 11.27
CA TYR A 33 -5.96 -0.76 10.65
C TYR A 33 -6.27 -0.16 9.28
N HIS A 34 -7.13 -0.80 8.48
CA HIS A 34 -7.57 -0.26 7.19
C HIS A 34 -8.40 1.02 7.36
N ALA A 35 -9.35 1.03 8.29
CA ALA A 35 -10.12 2.22 8.62
C ALA A 35 -9.21 3.38 9.06
N ARG A 36 -8.22 3.10 9.90
CA ARG A 36 -7.28 4.13 10.37
C ARG A 36 -6.41 4.69 9.25
N LYS A 37 -5.89 3.82 8.37
CA LYS A 37 -5.14 4.23 7.18
C LYS A 37 -6.00 5.08 6.25
N TRP A 38 -7.25 4.64 6.03
CA TRP A 38 -8.20 5.40 5.22
C TRP A 38 -8.49 6.80 5.80
N MET A 39 -8.73 6.91 7.11
CA MET A 39 -8.95 8.22 7.76
C MET A 39 -7.76 9.17 7.51
N LEU A 40 -6.53 8.68 7.64
CA LEU A 40 -5.33 9.49 7.38
C LEU A 40 -5.22 9.94 5.93
N ILE A 41 -5.49 9.04 4.98
CA ILE A 41 -5.53 9.35 3.55
C ILE A 41 -6.61 10.43 3.29
N ALA A 42 -7.81 10.25 3.82
CA ALA A 42 -8.91 11.18 3.63
C ALA A 42 -8.60 12.57 4.23
N ASP A 43 -8.01 12.63 5.41
CA ASP A 43 -7.63 13.88 6.06
C ASP A 43 -6.50 14.58 5.28
N PHE A 44 -5.51 13.82 4.80
CA PHE A 44 -4.45 14.34 3.94
C PHE A 44 -5.02 14.94 2.65
N LEU A 45 -5.88 14.22 1.93
CA LEU A 45 -6.48 14.70 0.68
C LEU A 45 -7.31 15.97 0.89
N ARG A 46 -8.07 16.06 2.01
CA ARG A 46 -8.82 17.28 2.36
C ARG A 46 -7.90 18.46 2.68
N SER A 47 -6.84 18.22 3.44
CA SER A 47 -5.91 19.29 3.84
C SER A 47 -5.09 19.86 2.69
N HIS A 48 -5.01 19.15 1.58
CA HIS A 48 -4.28 19.56 0.37
C HIS A 48 -5.20 19.94 -0.79
N ASP A 49 -6.50 20.19 -0.53
CA ASP A 49 -7.52 20.53 -1.55
C ASP A 49 -7.61 19.49 -2.70
N PHE A 50 -7.28 18.24 -2.41
CA PHE A 50 -7.30 17.13 -3.36
C PHE A 50 -8.49 16.18 -3.14
N TRP A 51 -9.50 16.62 -2.38
CA TRP A 51 -10.70 15.84 -2.08
C TRP A 51 -11.81 16.13 -3.10
N ARG A 52 -11.87 15.32 -4.18
CA ARG A 52 -12.87 15.45 -5.26
C ARG A 52 -13.39 14.08 -5.66
N SER A 53 -14.67 14.01 -6.02
CA SER A 53 -15.35 12.76 -6.38
C SER A 53 -15.10 12.29 -7.81
N ASP A 54 -14.43 13.08 -8.64
CA ASP A 54 -14.09 12.73 -10.03
C ASP A 54 -12.72 12.08 -10.18
N LEU A 55 -11.94 12.01 -9.10
CA LEU A 55 -10.60 11.43 -9.10
C LEU A 55 -10.61 9.93 -9.34
N THR A 56 -9.54 9.45 -9.99
CA THR A 56 -9.22 8.03 -10.13
C THR A 56 -8.13 7.62 -9.15
N TRP A 57 -8.38 6.59 -8.36
CA TRP A 57 -7.44 6.07 -7.36
C TRP A 57 -6.95 4.67 -7.73
N LEU A 58 -5.62 4.47 -7.73
CA LEU A 58 -4.95 3.17 -7.83
C LEU A 58 -4.33 2.79 -6.49
N ASP A 59 -4.56 1.56 -6.03
CA ASP A 59 -3.83 0.96 -4.91
C ASP A 59 -2.90 -0.15 -5.44
N VAL A 60 -1.59 0.06 -5.32
CA VAL A 60 -0.55 -0.88 -5.74
C VAL A 60 -0.25 -1.85 -4.59
N GLY A 61 -0.32 -3.16 -4.86
CA GLY A 61 -0.27 -4.18 -3.82
C GLY A 61 -1.54 -4.20 -2.98
N CYS A 62 -2.70 -4.10 -3.65
CA CYS A 62 -4.00 -3.91 -3.00
C CYS A 62 -4.50 -5.12 -2.19
N GLY A 63 -3.87 -6.29 -2.34
CA GLY A 63 -4.33 -7.52 -1.73
C GLY A 63 -5.80 -7.81 -2.09
N LYS A 64 -6.64 -8.00 -1.08
CA LYS A 64 -8.09 -8.22 -1.24
C LYS A 64 -8.92 -6.95 -1.47
N GLY A 65 -8.28 -5.80 -1.68
CA GLY A 65 -8.96 -4.53 -1.90
C GLY A 65 -9.59 -3.90 -0.66
N GLU A 66 -9.21 -4.35 0.54
CA GLU A 66 -9.82 -3.91 1.80
C GLU A 66 -9.70 -2.38 2.00
N LEU A 67 -8.55 -1.79 1.68
CA LEU A 67 -8.38 -0.33 1.78
C LEU A 67 -9.27 0.41 0.76
N LEU A 68 -9.34 -0.10 -0.47
CA LEU A 68 -10.17 0.48 -1.53
C LEU A 68 -11.66 0.46 -1.16
N SER A 69 -12.12 -0.57 -0.44
CA SER A 69 -13.51 -0.68 0.02
C SER A 69 -13.94 0.50 0.89
N TYR A 70 -13.05 1.06 1.72
CA TYR A 70 -13.34 2.24 2.55
C TYR A 70 -13.49 3.52 1.74
N GLY A 71 -12.73 3.66 0.65
CA GLY A 71 -12.68 4.89 -0.12
C GLY A 71 -13.52 4.88 -1.40
N ARG A 72 -14.01 3.74 -1.87
CA ARG A 72 -14.63 3.62 -3.19
C ARG A 72 -15.81 4.56 -3.45
N SER A 73 -16.56 4.94 -2.42
CA SER A 73 -17.68 5.88 -2.55
C SER A 73 -17.24 7.35 -2.68
N HIS A 74 -15.98 7.66 -2.48
CA HIS A 74 -15.43 9.01 -2.50
C HIS A 74 -14.64 9.35 -3.77
N PHE A 75 -14.41 8.37 -4.65
CA PHE A 75 -13.70 8.53 -5.91
C PHE A 75 -14.61 8.19 -7.10
N GLY A 76 -14.34 8.77 -8.25
CA GLY A 76 -15.04 8.44 -9.49
C GLY A 76 -14.71 7.02 -9.97
N ARG A 77 -13.49 6.56 -9.71
CA ARG A 77 -13.04 5.20 -9.99
C ARG A 77 -11.97 4.77 -9.01
N VAL A 78 -12.06 3.53 -8.54
CA VAL A 78 -11.02 2.89 -7.73
C VAL A 78 -10.54 1.62 -8.42
N VAL A 79 -9.24 1.40 -8.44
CA VAL A 79 -8.59 0.27 -9.10
C VAL A 79 -7.51 -0.28 -8.18
N GLY A 80 -7.38 -1.59 -8.12
CA GLY A 80 -6.26 -2.25 -7.46
C GLY A 80 -5.36 -3.01 -8.43
N CYS A 81 -4.12 -3.25 -8.05
CA CYS A 81 -3.29 -4.29 -8.65
C CYS A 81 -2.46 -5.01 -7.59
N ASP A 82 -2.21 -6.28 -7.84
CA ASP A 82 -1.40 -7.12 -6.95
C ASP A 82 -0.66 -8.20 -7.75
N LEU A 83 0.47 -8.68 -7.22
CA LEU A 83 1.26 -9.76 -7.78
C LEU A 83 0.60 -11.13 -7.56
N SER A 84 -0.16 -11.28 -6.47
CA SER A 84 -0.82 -12.53 -6.11
C SER A 84 -2.18 -12.66 -6.78
N ARG A 85 -2.33 -13.68 -7.61
CA ARG A 85 -3.60 -14.02 -8.25
C ARG A 85 -4.65 -14.43 -7.23
N GLU A 86 -4.24 -15.14 -6.19
CA GLU A 86 -5.14 -15.64 -5.17
C GLU A 86 -5.66 -14.52 -4.26
N MET A 87 -4.82 -13.50 -3.97
CA MET A 87 -5.25 -12.34 -3.20
C MET A 87 -6.34 -11.54 -3.92
N ILE A 88 -6.23 -11.36 -5.23
CA ILE A 88 -7.19 -10.56 -6.02
C ILE A 88 -8.43 -11.34 -6.48
N ARG A 89 -8.58 -12.60 -6.08
CA ARG A 89 -9.68 -13.46 -6.54
C ARG A 89 -11.05 -13.02 -6.03
N ASP A 90 -11.10 -12.46 -4.83
CA ASP A 90 -12.33 -12.07 -4.14
C ASP A 90 -12.16 -10.66 -3.55
N THR A 91 -12.48 -9.66 -4.35
CA THR A 91 -12.29 -8.23 -4.06
C THR A 91 -13.60 -7.45 -3.93
N ASP A 92 -14.71 -8.12 -3.66
CA ASP A 92 -16.03 -7.51 -3.41
C ASP A 92 -16.46 -6.50 -4.51
N GLY A 93 -16.25 -6.88 -5.77
CA GLY A 93 -16.63 -6.07 -6.93
C GLY A 93 -15.76 -4.85 -7.20
N ILE A 94 -14.58 -4.76 -6.57
CA ILE A 94 -13.56 -3.75 -6.90
C ILE A 94 -12.82 -4.19 -8.16
N GLU A 95 -12.59 -3.25 -9.08
CA GLU A 95 -11.77 -3.48 -10.26
C GLU A 95 -10.32 -3.76 -9.85
N VAL A 96 -9.79 -4.95 -10.19
CA VAL A 96 -8.42 -5.33 -9.86
C VAL A 96 -7.72 -5.98 -11.04
N HIS A 97 -6.43 -5.77 -11.14
CA HIS A 97 -5.58 -6.28 -12.21
C HIS A 97 -4.40 -7.08 -11.64
N LEU A 98 -4.11 -8.22 -12.28
CA LEU A 98 -2.90 -8.98 -11.94
C LEU A 98 -1.66 -8.24 -12.41
N GLN A 99 -0.81 -7.85 -11.47
CA GLN A 99 0.53 -7.35 -11.76
C GLN A 99 1.45 -8.53 -12.08
N ARG A 100 2.13 -8.50 -13.23
CA ARG A 100 2.96 -9.63 -13.69
C ARG A 100 4.43 -9.52 -13.30
N SER A 101 4.84 -8.35 -12.86
CA SER A 101 6.21 -8.06 -12.44
C SER A 101 6.18 -7.04 -11.29
N PRO A 102 7.07 -7.13 -10.29
CA PRO A 102 7.13 -6.16 -9.20
C PRO A 102 7.47 -4.73 -9.67
N THR A 103 8.02 -4.60 -10.86
CA THR A 103 8.50 -3.32 -11.41
C THR A 103 7.73 -2.85 -12.64
N VAL A 104 6.58 -3.47 -12.97
CA VAL A 104 5.75 -3.07 -14.11
C VAL A 104 4.28 -3.04 -13.71
N LEU A 105 3.64 -1.89 -13.84
CA LEU A 105 2.20 -1.73 -13.58
C LEU A 105 1.40 -1.92 -14.88
N PRO A 106 0.27 -2.69 -14.84
CA PRO A 106 -0.52 -3.03 -16.03
C PRO A 106 -1.47 -1.90 -16.47
N PHE A 107 -0.98 -0.65 -16.46
CA PHE A 107 -1.78 0.53 -16.78
C PHE A 107 -1.03 1.44 -17.74
N GLU A 108 -1.79 2.29 -18.47
CA GLU A 108 -1.23 3.30 -19.35
C GLU A 108 -0.63 4.48 -18.57
N ASN A 109 0.16 5.30 -19.26
CA ASN A 109 0.71 6.52 -18.68
C ASN A 109 -0.42 7.47 -18.27
N GLU A 110 -0.20 8.26 -17.22
CA GLU A 110 -1.09 9.35 -16.80
C GLU A 110 -2.56 8.90 -16.64
N SER A 111 -2.79 7.73 -16.03
CA SER A 111 -4.13 7.12 -15.87
C SER A 111 -4.80 7.45 -14.54
N PHE A 112 -4.03 7.81 -13.52
CA PHE A 112 -4.52 7.96 -12.15
C PHE A 112 -4.18 9.32 -11.55
N ASP A 113 -5.11 9.87 -10.79
CA ASP A 113 -4.92 11.13 -10.05
C ASP A 113 -4.28 10.87 -8.68
N PHE A 114 -4.59 9.73 -8.09
CA PHE A 114 -4.09 9.32 -6.78
C PHE A 114 -3.58 7.88 -6.85
N VAL A 115 -2.38 7.64 -6.32
CA VAL A 115 -1.81 6.29 -6.22
C VAL A 115 -1.39 6.04 -4.78
N THR A 116 -1.76 4.89 -4.23
CA THR A 116 -1.29 4.41 -2.93
C THR A 116 -0.43 3.16 -3.09
N ALA A 117 0.55 2.99 -2.19
CA ALA A 117 1.24 1.72 -1.93
C ALA A 117 1.32 1.56 -0.41
N VAL A 118 0.57 0.60 0.14
CA VAL A 118 0.36 0.47 1.57
C VAL A 118 0.92 -0.86 2.06
N CYS A 119 2.00 -0.82 2.83
CA CYS A 119 2.70 -2.01 3.29
C CYS A 119 3.20 -2.89 2.12
N VAL A 120 3.80 -2.26 1.10
CA VAL A 120 4.27 -2.90 -0.13
C VAL A 120 5.79 -2.89 -0.23
N TYR A 121 6.41 -1.73 -0.01
CA TYR A 121 7.83 -1.53 -0.32
C TYR A 121 8.77 -2.37 0.55
N HIS A 122 8.34 -2.76 1.74
CA HIS A 122 9.15 -3.65 2.59
C HIS A 122 9.21 -5.10 2.06
N HIS A 123 8.31 -5.48 1.13
CA HIS A 123 8.35 -6.75 0.40
C HIS A 123 9.04 -6.64 -0.96
N VAL A 124 9.40 -5.43 -1.41
CA VAL A 124 10.09 -5.21 -2.68
C VAL A 124 11.60 -5.21 -2.46
N ASP A 125 12.33 -6.00 -3.23
CA ASP A 125 13.78 -6.03 -3.20
C ASP A 125 14.37 -4.63 -3.46
N GLU A 126 15.45 -4.28 -2.77
CA GLU A 126 16.01 -2.92 -2.85
C GLU A 126 16.30 -2.45 -4.29
N PRO A 127 16.85 -3.28 -5.20
CA PRO A 127 17.06 -2.89 -6.60
C PRO A 127 15.78 -2.55 -7.35
N ASP A 128 14.64 -3.13 -6.97
CA ASP A 128 13.35 -2.99 -7.66
C ASP A 128 12.53 -1.80 -7.15
N ARG A 129 12.88 -1.20 -6.01
CA ARG A 129 12.12 -0.11 -5.39
C ARG A 129 12.09 1.16 -6.25
N ILE A 130 13.21 1.56 -6.85
CA ILE A 130 13.25 2.71 -7.77
C ILE A 130 12.52 2.40 -9.08
N PRO A 131 12.73 1.25 -9.74
CA PRO A 131 11.89 0.84 -10.88
C PRO A 131 10.39 0.87 -10.60
N LEU A 132 9.92 0.30 -9.47
CA LEU A 132 8.52 0.39 -9.08
C LEU A 132 8.06 1.84 -8.88
N THR A 133 8.88 2.67 -8.22
CA THR A 133 8.52 4.08 -8.02
C THR A 133 8.42 4.84 -9.35
N ARG A 134 9.24 4.49 -10.35
CA ARG A 134 9.16 5.06 -11.71
C ARG A 134 7.88 4.64 -12.43
N GLU A 135 7.44 3.40 -12.25
CA GLU A 135 6.16 2.96 -12.78
C GLU A 135 4.98 3.68 -12.14
N ILE A 136 5.04 3.92 -10.82
CA ILE A 136 4.04 4.72 -10.11
C ILE A 136 4.02 6.15 -10.66
N GLU A 137 5.18 6.77 -10.85
CA GLU A 137 5.26 8.11 -11.48
C GLU A 137 4.71 8.10 -12.91
N ARG A 138 5.00 7.08 -13.70
CA ARG A 138 4.52 6.95 -15.09
C ARG A 138 2.99 6.88 -15.16
N VAL A 139 2.34 6.15 -14.28
CA VAL A 139 0.88 6.01 -14.29
C VAL A 139 0.15 7.17 -13.62
N LEU A 140 0.83 7.98 -12.81
CA LEU A 140 0.28 9.22 -12.26
C LEU A 140 0.07 10.26 -13.33
N ARG A 141 -1.07 10.94 -13.29
CA ARG A 141 -1.31 12.16 -14.04
C ARG A 141 -0.41 13.28 -13.56
N ARG A 142 -0.23 14.26 -14.42
CA ARG A 142 0.40 15.52 -14.01
C ARG A 142 -0.35 16.09 -12.78
N ASP A 143 0.39 16.52 -11.79
CA ASP A 143 -0.11 17.00 -10.50
C ASP A 143 -0.85 15.94 -9.65
N GLY A 144 -0.77 14.66 -10.02
CA GLY A 144 -1.25 13.54 -9.23
C GLY A 144 -0.42 13.32 -7.96
N ILE A 145 -1.00 12.62 -6.98
CA ILE A 145 -0.39 12.39 -5.68
C ILE A 145 -0.06 10.91 -5.49
N PHE A 146 1.16 10.62 -5.07
CA PHE A 146 1.57 9.31 -4.58
C PHE A 146 1.65 9.32 -3.05
N CYS A 147 0.93 8.40 -2.39
CA CYS A 147 0.95 8.18 -0.95
C CYS A 147 1.54 6.80 -0.64
N MET A 148 2.66 6.77 0.07
CA MET A 148 3.29 5.54 0.56
C MET A 148 3.07 5.43 2.07
N ILE A 149 2.49 4.30 2.53
CA ILE A 149 2.32 4.01 3.96
C ILE A 149 3.14 2.76 4.28
N GLU A 150 4.06 2.88 5.23
CA GLU A 150 4.98 1.81 5.60
C GLU A 150 5.14 1.67 7.12
N HIS A 151 5.59 0.52 7.55
CA HIS A 151 5.93 0.26 8.94
C HIS A 151 7.08 1.15 9.42
N ASN A 152 6.93 1.78 10.59
CA ASN A 152 7.98 2.60 11.18
C ASN A 152 9.09 1.72 11.81
N PRO A 153 10.31 1.69 11.23
CA PRO A 153 11.40 0.85 11.74
C PRO A 153 11.95 1.31 13.08
N PHE A 154 11.64 2.55 13.52
CA PHE A 154 12.08 3.06 14.81
C PHE A 154 11.14 2.70 15.96
N ASN A 155 9.93 2.23 15.67
CA ASN A 155 9.00 1.78 16.71
C ASN A 155 9.35 0.32 17.11
N PRO A 156 9.79 0.07 18.35
CA PRO A 156 10.18 -1.27 18.80
C PRO A 156 9.02 -2.26 18.81
N VAL A 157 7.80 -1.78 19.08
CA VAL A 157 6.60 -2.63 19.07
C VAL A 157 6.25 -3.04 17.65
N THR A 158 6.30 -2.11 16.68
CA THR A 158 6.12 -2.42 15.26
C THR A 158 7.15 -3.46 14.79
N ARG A 159 8.42 -3.28 15.14
CA ARG A 159 9.48 -4.27 14.81
C ARG A 159 9.19 -5.65 15.40
N LEU A 160 8.73 -5.69 16.65
CA LEU A 160 8.39 -6.95 17.30
C LEU A 160 7.21 -7.65 16.62
N ILE A 161 6.19 -6.90 16.19
CA ILE A 161 5.03 -7.43 15.45
C ILE A 161 5.48 -7.96 14.10
N VAL A 162 6.19 -7.17 13.31
CA VAL A 162 6.72 -7.57 11.99
C VAL A 162 7.59 -8.82 12.09
N ASN A 163 8.55 -8.86 13.02
CA ASN A 163 9.44 -10.02 13.20
C ASN A 163 8.71 -11.32 13.62
N ARG A 164 7.46 -11.22 14.07
CA ARG A 164 6.63 -12.38 14.45
C ARG A 164 5.51 -12.68 13.46
N CYS A 165 5.33 -11.82 12.48
CA CYS A 165 4.31 -11.99 11.45
C CYS A 165 4.83 -12.96 10.37
N PRO A 166 4.16 -14.09 10.13
CA PRO A 166 4.60 -15.04 9.10
C PRO A 166 4.63 -14.46 7.70
N VAL A 167 3.81 -13.43 7.44
CA VAL A 167 3.74 -12.75 6.13
C VAL A 167 4.92 -11.79 5.92
N ASP A 168 5.57 -11.35 7.01
CA ASP A 168 6.64 -10.35 6.99
C ASP A 168 8.04 -10.95 7.27
N VAL A 169 8.22 -12.27 7.13
CA VAL A 169 9.49 -12.97 7.47
C VAL A 169 10.67 -12.36 6.73
N ASP A 170 10.52 -12.03 5.45
CA ASP A 170 11.55 -11.44 4.60
C ASP A 170 11.38 -9.91 4.44
N ALA A 171 10.60 -9.27 5.29
CA ALA A 171 10.32 -7.85 5.18
C ALA A 171 11.55 -6.99 5.51
N HIS A 172 11.90 -6.10 4.61
CA HIS A 172 12.96 -5.11 4.78
C HIS A 172 12.37 -3.73 5.06
N LEU A 173 12.18 -3.41 6.35
CA LEU A 173 11.54 -2.17 6.79
C LEU A 173 12.18 -0.93 6.20
N LEU A 174 11.35 0.00 5.73
CA LEU A 174 11.76 1.19 5.01
C LEU A 174 11.82 2.42 5.92
N MET A 175 12.93 3.13 5.89
CA MET A 175 13.04 4.45 6.54
C MET A 175 12.39 5.53 5.69
N ALA A 176 11.71 6.49 6.30
CA ALA A 176 11.09 7.63 5.59
C ALA A 176 12.08 8.39 4.71
N ARG A 177 13.37 8.50 5.12
CA ARG A 177 14.43 9.09 4.28
C ARG A 177 14.66 8.33 2.98
N SER A 178 14.57 7.00 3.01
CA SER A 178 14.74 6.15 1.83
C SER A 178 13.52 6.28 0.90
N ALA A 179 12.30 6.27 1.45
CA ALA A 179 11.09 6.53 0.69
C ALA A 179 11.16 7.86 -0.07
N ARG A 180 11.55 8.94 0.62
CA ARG A 180 11.77 10.25 -0.02
C ARG A 180 12.86 10.25 -1.09
N ARG A 181 13.94 9.49 -0.89
CA ARG A 181 15.01 9.33 -1.89
C ARG A 181 14.48 8.66 -3.15
N TYR A 182 13.68 7.59 -3.03
CA TYR A 182 13.09 6.90 -4.17
C TYR A 182 12.13 7.83 -4.94
N ALA A 183 11.23 8.52 -4.25
CA ALA A 183 10.32 9.46 -4.87
C ALA A 183 11.06 10.58 -5.64
N ARG A 184 12.08 11.20 -5.02
CA ARG A 184 12.88 12.24 -5.65
C ARG A 184 13.68 11.75 -6.86
N SER A 185 14.16 10.50 -6.85
CA SER A 185 14.96 9.93 -7.96
C SER A 185 14.17 9.78 -9.26
N VAL A 186 12.84 9.81 -9.19
CA VAL A 186 11.92 9.74 -10.34
C VAL A 186 11.20 11.09 -10.60
N GLY A 187 11.58 12.17 -9.92
CA GLY A 187 11.03 13.50 -10.15
C GLY A 187 9.83 13.89 -9.27
N LEU A 188 9.34 12.98 -8.41
CA LEU A 188 8.26 13.30 -7.49
C LEU A 188 8.73 14.28 -6.40
N LYS A 189 7.89 15.30 -6.13
CA LYS A 189 8.13 16.27 -5.06
C LYS A 189 7.57 15.75 -3.74
N HIS A 190 8.33 15.91 -2.67
CA HIS A 190 7.88 15.55 -1.33
C HIS A 190 6.91 16.63 -0.80
N LEU A 191 5.70 16.22 -0.45
CA LEU A 191 4.71 17.08 0.17
C LEU A 191 4.81 17.01 1.71
N GLU A 192 4.61 15.82 2.27
CA GLU A 192 4.51 15.63 3.70
C GLU A 192 5.07 14.27 4.15
N THR A 193 5.42 14.16 5.43
CA THR A 193 5.68 12.88 6.11
C THR A 193 5.00 12.90 7.47
N GLN A 194 4.07 11.99 7.69
CA GLN A 194 3.39 11.80 8.97
C GLN A 194 3.78 10.47 9.61
N TYR A 195 3.83 10.45 10.93
CA TYR A 195 3.93 9.22 11.72
C TYR A 195 2.63 9.03 12.48
N PHE A 196 2.12 7.81 12.48
CA PHE A 196 0.87 7.46 13.15
C PHE A 196 0.97 6.07 13.78
N LEU A 197 -0.01 5.71 14.62
CA LEU A 197 0.03 4.47 15.37
C LEU A 197 1.35 4.33 16.16
N TYR A 198 1.64 5.35 16.98
CA TYR A 198 2.83 5.36 17.86
C TYR A 198 2.81 4.21 18.85
N LEU A 199 1.60 3.78 19.24
CA LEU A 199 1.29 2.54 19.91
C LEU A 199 0.35 1.78 18.98
N PRO A 200 0.65 0.50 18.69
CA PRO A 200 -0.22 -0.31 17.84
C PRO A 200 -1.56 -0.58 18.47
#